data_c31543d1dff4b9f943091e0ede2c6d02
#
_entry.id   c31543d1dff4b9f943091e0ede2c6d02
#
_cell.length_a   1.000
_cell.length_b   1.000
_cell.length_c   1.000
_cell.angle_alpha   90.00
_cell.angle_beta   90.00
_cell.angle_gamma   90.00
#
_symmetry.space_group_name_H-M   'P 1'
#
loop_
_entity.id
_entity.type
_entity.pdbx_description
1 polymer ?
#
loop_
_entity_poly.entity_id
_entity_poly.type
_entity_poly.pdbx_seq_one_letter_code
_entity_poly.pdbx_strand_id
1 'polypeptide(L)'
;MVNIDRVYQRVLAIANKEQRGYITPQEFNILANQAQMDIFEQYFYDINAFQKLQSINETIHADAVDILQEKIDHFEKFRQAVDMSNGAGVGILPDYYRMGALYYKKENRYYEIENVEQNEHHLYLGSPLTNPTATRPIYVRYSGVGDNQQNRDRRIQIYPVTITSNVQCNYIARPAHVRWGYTIVNDEALYNSSATYTTHFELHQSEETELVIKILSLAGVTIKDPTVMQVAMSEDAKKQQQEKQ
;
A
#
# COMPACT_ATOMS: atom_id res chain seq x y z
N MET A 1 -5.65 12.35 -5.54
CA MET A 1 -4.49 12.67 -4.66
C MET A 1 -4.86 13.82 -3.73
N VAL A 2 -4.60 13.68 -2.44
CA VAL A 2 -4.85 14.71 -1.43
C VAL A 2 -3.60 15.57 -1.25
N ASN A 3 -3.79 16.90 -1.20
CA ASN A 3 -2.69 17.85 -1.05
C ASN A 3 -2.20 17.88 0.41
N ILE A 4 -0.92 17.59 0.64
CA ILE A 4 -0.32 17.50 1.98
C ILE A 4 -0.32 18.84 2.72
N ASP A 5 -0.10 19.95 2.02
CA ASP A 5 -0.12 21.27 2.65
C ASP A 5 -1.50 21.64 3.17
N ARG A 6 -2.53 21.35 2.38
CA ARG A 6 -3.92 21.56 2.78
C ARG A 6 -4.31 20.77 4.02
N VAL A 7 -3.88 19.51 4.10
CA VAL A 7 -4.09 18.67 5.29
C VAL A 7 -3.34 19.26 6.50
N TYR A 8 -2.07 19.65 6.33
CA TYR A 8 -1.28 20.22 7.41
C TYR A 8 -1.89 21.50 7.95
N GLN A 9 -2.31 22.43 7.08
CA GLN A 9 -2.98 23.68 7.49
C GLN A 9 -4.27 23.41 8.25
N ARG A 10 -5.07 22.44 7.83
CA ARG A 10 -6.28 22.02 8.55
C ARG A 10 -5.97 21.43 9.94
N VAL A 11 -4.97 20.57 10.02
CA VAL A 11 -4.52 19.97 11.29
C VAL A 11 -4.05 21.05 12.24
N LEU A 12 -3.22 22.02 11.79
CA LEU A 12 -2.76 23.14 12.59
C LEU A 12 -3.92 24.04 13.04
N ALA A 13 -4.86 24.34 12.14
CA ALA A 13 -6.00 25.18 12.48
C ALA A 13 -6.88 24.59 13.60
N ILE A 14 -7.06 23.28 13.59
CA ILE A 14 -7.82 22.57 14.64
C ILE A 14 -7.00 22.47 15.92
N ALA A 15 -5.73 22.07 15.86
CA ALA A 15 -4.85 21.98 17.01
C ALA A 15 -4.65 23.31 17.72
N ASN A 16 -4.44 24.41 16.97
CA ASN A 16 -4.25 25.74 17.54
C ASN A 16 -5.55 26.32 18.14
N LYS A 17 -6.72 26.00 17.58
CA LYS A 17 -8.00 26.48 18.10
C LYS A 17 -8.26 26.01 19.53
N GLU A 18 -7.71 24.88 19.89
CA GLU A 18 -7.81 24.29 21.23
C GLU A 18 -6.71 24.76 22.19
N GLN A 19 -5.85 25.70 21.80
CA GLN A 19 -4.69 26.21 22.57
C GLN A 19 -3.72 25.11 23.05
N ARG A 20 -3.57 24.01 22.30
CA ARG A 20 -3.02 22.76 22.80
C ARG A 20 -1.68 22.33 22.22
N GLY A 21 -1.02 23.21 21.54
CA GLY A 21 0.33 22.96 21.10
C GLY A 21 0.53 23.04 19.60
N TYR A 22 1.73 23.28 19.22
CA TYR A 22 2.20 23.35 17.85
C TYR A 22 2.69 21.96 17.42
N ILE A 23 2.11 21.42 16.36
CA ILE A 23 2.60 20.18 15.73
C ILE A 23 3.73 20.57 14.79
N THR A 24 4.93 20.11 15.08
CA THR A 24 6.08 20.40 14.22
C THR A 24 5.96 19.70 12.87
N PRO A 25 6.57 20.23 11.79
CA PRO A 25 6.57 19.55 10.48
C PRO A 25 7.13 18.12 10.51
N GLN A 26 8.07 17.84 11.40
CA GLN A 26 8.65 16.51 11.54
C GLN A 26 7.66 15.54 12.17
N GLU A 27 6.99 15.94 13.25
CA GLU A 27 5.92 15.16 13.89
C GLU A 27 4.77 14.92 12.92
N PHE A 28 4.35 15.98 12.22
CA PHE A 28 3.31 15.87 11.20
C PHE A 28 3.67 14.82 10.13
N ASN A 29 4.88 14.83 9.60
CA ASN A 29 5.31 13.86 8.59
C ASN A 29 5.25 12.42 9.10
N ILE A 30 5.59 12.18 10.37
CA ILE A 30 5.49 10.84 10.99
C ILE A 30 4.02 10.43 11.11
N LEU A 31 3.19 11.30 11.69
CA LEU A 31 1.77 11.02 11.91
C LEU A 31 1.01 10.89 10.59
N ALA A 32 1.35 11.68 9.58
CA ALA A 32 0.76 11.64 8.25
C ALA A 32 1.02 10.29 7.54
N ASN A 33 2.24 9.77 7.63
CA ASN A 33 2.58 8.45 7.09
C ASN A 33 1.83 7.33 7.81
N GLN A 34 1.74 7.40 9.15
CA GLN A 34 0.98 6.44 9.93
C GLN A 34 -0.51 6.47 9.56
N ALA A 35 -1.11 7.66 9.50
CA ALA A 35 -2.51 7.82 9.14
C ALA A 35 -2.82 7.32 7.73
N GLN A 36 -1.94 7.59 6.75
CA GLN A 36 -2.09 7.08 5.39
C GLN A 36 -2.08 5.56 5.35
N MET A 37 -1.15 4.92 6.07
CA MET A 37 -1.08 3.46 6.13
C MET A 37 -2.29 2.85 6.81
N ASP A 38 -2.77 3.45 7.90
CA ASP A 38 -3.95 2.97 8.63
C ASP A 38 -5.21 2.99 7.73
N ILE A 39 -5.41 4.08 6.96
CA ILE A 39 -6.54 4.18 6.02
C ILE A 39 -6.39 3.17 4.87
N PHE A 40 -5.18 3.04 4.33
CA PHE A 40 -4.90 2.07 3.28
C PHE A 40 -5.16 0.63 3.71
N GLU A 41 -4.75 0.23 4.92
CA GLU A 41 -5.01 -1.10 5.46
C GLU A 41 -6.49 -1.31 5.77
N GLN A 42 -7.21 -0.25 6.15
CA GLN A 42 -8.64 -0.31 6.41
C GLN A 42 -9.43 -0.70 5.16
N TYR A 43 -9.06 -0.25 3.96
CA TYR A 43 -9.73 -0.65 2.71
C TYR A 43 -9.77 -2.17 2.54
N PHE A 44 -8.68 -2.87 2.83
CA PHE A 44 -8.64 -4.34 2.73
C PHE A 44 -9.45 -5.02 3.81
N TYR A 45 -9.48 -4.44 5.00
CA TYR A 45 -10.32 -4.95 6.08
C TYR A 45 -11.81 -4.83 5.71
N ASP A 46 -12.21 -3.69 5.19
CA ASP A 46 -13.60 -3.41 4.82
C ASP A 46 -14.05 -4.29 3.66
N ILE A 47 -13.24 -4.46 2.60
CA ILE A 47 -13.56 -5.42 1.53
C ILE A 47 -13.76 -6.83 2.08
N ASN A 48 -12.86 -7.30 2.95
CA ASN A 48 -13.01 -8.63 3.55
C ASN A 48 -14.24 -8.73 4.45
N ALA A 49 -14.59 -7.67 5.17
CA ALA A 49 -15.78 -7.61 5.99
C ALA A 49 -17.04 -7.65 5.13
N PHE A 50 -17.11 -6.85 4.07
CA PHE A 50 -18.23 -6.84 3.13
C PHE A 50 -18.39 -8.17 2.40
N GLN A 51 -17.32 -8.80 1.96
CA GLN A 51 -17.37 -10.11 1.30
C GLN A 51 -17.89 -11.24 2.22
N LYS A 52 -17.69 -11.10 3.53
CA LYS A 52 -18.20 -12.06 4.53
C LYS A 52 -19.66 -11.81 4.94
N LEU A 53 -20.11 -10.56 4.84
CA LEU A 53 -21.51 -10.20 5.07
C LEU A 53 -22.33 -10.62 3.84
N GLN A 54 -22.65 -11.91 3.73
CA GLN A 54 -23.58 -12.39 2.71
C GLN A 54 -24.94 -11.74 2.91
N SER A 55 -25.15 -10.71 2.20
CA SER A 55 -26.29 -9.91 1.77
C SER A 55 -27.67 -10.14 2.38
N ILE A 56 -28.14 -9.09 3.02
CA ILE A 56 -29.57 -8.80 3.15
C ILE A 56 -30.07 -7.96 1.96
N ASN A 57 -29.19 -7.23 1.27
CA ASN A 57 -29.50 -6.43 0.07
C ASN A 57 -28.34 -6.48 -0.92
N GLU A 58 -28.51 -7.23 -2.02
CA GLU A 58 -27.46 -7.43 -3.05
C GLU A 58 -27.01 -6.14 -3.74
N THR A 59 -27.89 -5.18 -3.95
CA THR A 59 -27.59 -3.95 -4.71
C THR A 59 -26.70 -2.98 -3.91
N ILE A 60 -27.03 -2.72 -2.63
CA ILE A 60 -26.24 -1.78 -1.78
C ILE A 60 -24.87 -2.37 -1.47
N HIS A 61 -24.80 -3.69 -1.34
CA HIS A 61 -23.56 -4.40 -1.11
C HIS A 61 -22.62 -4.32 -2.31
N ALA A 62 -23.15 -4.48 -3.53
CA ALA A 62 -22.38 -4.37 -4.77
C ALA A 62 -21.78 -2.96 -4.92
N ASP A 63 -22.58 -1.92 -4.72
CA ASP A 63 -22.14 -0.53 -4.82
C ASP A 63 -21.03 -0.18 -3.82
N ALA A 64 -21.12 -0.67 -2.57
CA ALA A 64 -20.09 -0.43 -1.55
C ALA A 64 -18.77 -1.13 -1.90
N VAL A 65 -18.82 -2.35 -2.41
CA VAL A 65 -17.63 -3.09 -2.85
C VAL A 65 -16.99 -2.40 -4.04
N ASP A 66 -17.77 -1.93 -5.01
CA ASP A 66 -17.27 -1.24 -6.20
C ASP A 66 -16.57 0.08 -5.82
N ILE A 67 -17.13 0.85 -4.90
CA ILE A 67 -16.50 2.09 -4.39
C ILE A 67 -15.16 1.80 -3.70
N LEU A 68 -15.10 0.75 -2.89
CA LEU A 68 -13.86 0.35 -2.22
C LEU A 68 -12.83 -0.17 -3.23
N GLN A 69 -13.28 -0.93 -4.24
CA GLN A 69 -12.41 -1.40 -5.30
C GLN A 69 -11.81 -0.23 -6.09
N GLU A 70 -12.61 0.79 -6.44
CA GLU A 70 -12.13 2.00 -7.11
C GLU A 70 -11.05 2.74 -6.30
N LYS A 71 -11.17 2.77 -4.97
CA LYS A 71 -10.13 3.35 -4.10
C LYS A 71 -8.83 2.54 -4.13
N ILE A 72 -8.91 1.22 -4.24
CA ILE A 72 -7.75 0.32 -4.31
C ILE A 72 -7.10 0.31 -5.68
N ASP A 73 -7.88 0.42 -6.77
CA ASP A 73 -7.39 0.38 -8.15
C ASP A 73 -6.26 1.39 -8.41
N HIS A 74 -6.25 2.50 -7.67
CA HIS A 74 -5.16 3.48 -7.74
C HIS A 74 -3.80 2.87 -7.37
N PHE A 75 -3.79 1.90 -6.46
CA PHE A 75 -2.60 1.20 -5.99
C PHE A 75 -2.31 -0.07 -6.78
N GLU A 76 -3.26 -0.55 -7.59
CA GLU A 76 -3.05 -1.72 -8.42
C GLU A 76 -2.12 -1.41 -9.60
N LYS A 77 -1.06 -2.18 -9.69
CA LYS A 77 -0.10 -2.10 -10.79
C LYS A 77 -0.27 -3.32 -11.67
N PHE A 78 -0.63 -3.04 -12.92
CA PHE A 78 -0.92 -4.08 -13.91
C PHE A 78 0.29 -4.34 -14.81
N ARG A 79 0.68 -5.59 -14.95
CA ARG A 79 1.74 -6.07 -15.85
C ARG A 79 3.07 -5.33 -15.73
N GLN A 80 3.52 -5.07 -14.53
CA GLN A 80 4.83 -4.48 -14.32
C GLN A 80 5.93 -5.51 -14.57
N ALA A 81 7.00 -5.09 -15.25
CA ALA A 81 8.13 -5.98 -15.52
C ALA A 81 8.85 -6.36 -14.23
N VAL A 82 9.16 -7.64 -14.10
CA VAL A 82 10.02 -8.16 -13.04
C VAL A 82 11.47 -8.03 -13.48
N ASP A 83 12.34 -7.56 -12.59
CA ASP A 83 13.77 -7.47 -12.85
C ASP A 83 14.39 -8.88 -12.83
N MET A 84 14.81 -9.35 -14.01
CA MET A 84 15.43 -10.65 -14.23
C MET A 84 16.94 -10.56 -14.48
N SER A 85 17.58 -9.44 -14.10
CA SER A 85 19.00 -9.16 -14.38
C SER A 85 19.98 -10.16 -13.77
N ASN A 86 19.58 -10.88 -12.71
CA ASN A 86 20.41 -11.91 -12.09
C ASN A 86 20.54 -13.20 -12.90
N GLY A 87 19.77 -13.38 -13.98
CA GLY A 87 19.80 -14.59 -14.81
C GLY A 87 19.33 -15.85 -14.11
N ALA A 88 19.47 -16.99 -14.77
CA ALA A 88 19.14 -18.32 -14.22
C ALA A 88 17.73 -18.45 -13.60
N GLY A 89 16.76 -17.69 -14.10
CA GLY A 89 15.40 -17.70 -13.59
C GLY A 89 15.21 -16.91 -12.28
N VAL A 90 16.23 -16.19 -11.82
CA VAL A 90 16.14 -15.35 -10.62
C VAL A 90 15.53 -14.01 -10.96
N GLY A 91 14.42 -13.68 -10.32
CA GLY A 91 13.75 -12.39 -10.44
C GLY A 91 13.72 -11.60 -9.13
N ILE A 92 13.71 -10.29 -9.25
CA ILE A 92 13.49 -9.36 -8.14
C ILE A 92 12.14 -8.68 -8.37
N LEU A 93 11.22 -8.90 -7.44
CA LEU A 93 9.90 -8.27 -7.48
C LEU A 93 9.98 -6.79 -7.13
N PRO A 94 9.10 -5.95 -7.69
CA PRO A 94 8.96 -4.55 -7.28
C PRO A 94 8.58 -4.44 -5.80
N ASP A 95 8.55 -3.22 -5.27
CA ASP A 95 8.07 -2.99 -3.92
C ASP A 95 6.54 -3.13 -3.88
N TYR A 96 6.07 -4.23 -3.35
CA TYR A 96 4.65 -4.56 -3.28
C TYR A 96 4.14 -4.63 -1.84
N TYR A 97 2.89 -4.28 -1.66
CA TYR A 97 2.15 -4.57 -0.43
C TYR A 97 1.54 -5.97 -0.48
N ARG A 98 0.81 -6.26 -1.56
CA ARG A 98 0.26 -7.61 -1.85
C ARG A 98 0.63 -8.01 -3.26
N MET A 99 1.14 -9.21 -3.37
CA MET A 99 1.44 -9.82 -4.66
C MET A 99 0.19 -10.45 -5.24
N GLY A 100 -0.11 -10.11 -6.50
CA GLY A 100 -1.10 -10.79 -7.31
C GLY A 100 -0.46 -11.92 -8.14
N ALA A 101 -0.89 -12.05 -9.39
CA ALA A 101 -0.41 -13.10 -10.29
C ALA A 101 0.87 -12.70 -11.02
N LEU A 102 1.74 -13.67 -11.25
CA LEU A 102 2.89 -13.55 -12.14
C LEU A 102 2.57 -14.17 -13.50
N TYR A 103 3.10 -13.55 -14.55
CA TYR A 103 2.90 -14.00 -15.93
C TYR A 103 4.23 -14.06 -16.67
N TYR A 104 4.39 -15.11 -17.45
CA TYR A 104 5.44 -15.22 -18.45
C TYR A 104 4.85 -14.95 -19.84
N LYS A 105 5.38 -13.95 -20.54
CA LYS A 105 4.98 -13.64 -21.90
C LYS A 105 5.89 -14.36 -22.88
N LYS A 106 5.36 -15.38 -23.57
CA LYS A 106 6.03 -16.08 -24.65
C LYS A 106 5.29 -15.80 -25.96
N GLU A 107 6.01 -15.27 -26.95
CA GLU A 107 5.40 -14.85 -28.21
C GLU A 107 4.27 -13.83 -27.96
N ASN A 108 3.04 -14.16 -28.25
CA ASN A 108 1.88 -13.30 -28.02
C ASN A 108 0.90 -13.87 -26.97
N ARG A 109 1.35 -14.84 -26.14
CA ARG A 109 0.54 -15.50 -25.11
C ARG A 109 1.13 -15.25 -23.73
N TYR A 110 0.24 -15.16 -22.75
CA TYR A 110 0.57 -15.04 -21.34
C TYR A 110 0.32 -16.36 -20.65
N TYR A 111 1.31 -16.86 -19.98
CA TYR A 111 1.25 -18.06 -19.14
C TYR A 111 1.38 -17.63 -17.69
N GLU A 112 0.43 -18.00 -16.87
CA GLU A 112 0.51 -17.76 -15.43
C GLU A 112 1.63 -18.62 -14.84
N ILE A 113 2.40 -18.01 -13.93
CA ILE A 113 3.47 -18.68 -13.20
C ILE A 113 2.90 -19.05 -11.84
N GLU A 114 2.77 -20.34 -11.55
CA GLU A 114 2.17 -20.84 -10.32
C GLU A 114 3.13 -20.69 -9.13
N ASN A 115 2.62 -20.21 -7.99
CA ASN A 115 3.39 -20.12 -6.75
C ASN A 115 3.47 -21.51 -6.08
N VAL A 116 4.67 -21.95 -5.79
CA VAL A 116 4.93 -23.20 -5.08
C VAL A 116 5.75 -22.92 -3.82
N GLU A 117 5.44 -23.61 -2.74
CA GLU A 117 6.19 -23.48 -1.49
C GLU A 117 7.61 -24.05 -1.61
N GLN A 118 8.54 -23.47 -0.82
CA GLN A 118 9.96 -23.88 -0.86
C GLN A 118 10.15 -25.37 -0.56
N ASN A 119 9.30 -25.96 0.27
CA ASN A 119 9.40 -27.36 0.65
C ASN A 119 8.86 -28.32 -0.42
N GLU A 120 8.02 -27.83 -1.33
CA GLU A 120 7.33 -28.65 -2.32
C GLU A 120 7.98 -28.60 -3.71
N HIS A 121 8.76 -27.56 -4.02
CA HIS A 121 9.27 -27.36 -5.37
C HIS A 121 10.09 -28.52 -5.92
N HIS A 122 10.84 -29.22 -5.08
CA HIS A 122 11.65 -30.36 -5.50
C HIS A 122 10.79 -31.58 -5.90
N LEU A 123 9.57 -31.70 -5.40
CA LEU A 123 8.63 -32.75 -5.83
C LEU A 123 8.18 -32.48 -7.28
N TYR A 124 7.98 -31.22 -7.65
CA TYR A 124 7.66 -30.87 -9.03
C TYR A 124 8.83 -31.12 -9.97
N LEU A 125 10.06 -30.83 -9.54
CA LEU A 125 11.27 -31.04 -10.35
C LEU A 125 11.65 -32.56 -10.48
N GLY A 126 11.29 -33.36 -9.50
CA GLY A 126 11.66 -34.80 -9.46
C GLY A 126 10.83 -35.70 -10.37
N SER A 127 9.67 -35.26 -10.83
CA SER A 127 8.78 -36.09 -11.67
C SER A 127 8.71 -35.55 -13.10
N PRO A 128 8.92 -36.39 -14.11
CA PRO A 128 8.81 -35.97 -15.52
C PRO A 128 7.43 -35.41 -15.90
N LEU A 129 6.37 -35.83 -15.20
CA LEU A 129 4.99 -35.39 -15.47
C LEU A 129 4.71 -34.02 -14.92
N THR A 130 5.30 -33.65 -13.78
CA THR A 130 5.07 -32.36 -13.09
C THR A 130 6.19 -31.38 -13.34
N ASN A 131 7.23 -31.75 -14.04
CA ASN A 131 8.39 -30.89 -14.31
C ASN A 131 7.96 -29.62 -15.02
N PRO A 132 8.34 -28.43 -14.49
CA PRO A 132 7.97 -27.14 -15.07
C PRO A 132 8.45 -26.98 -16.50
N THR A 133 7.58 -26.44 -17.33
CA THR A 133 7.86 -26.12 -18.74
C THR A 133 7.62 -24.64 -19.00
N ALA A 134 8.04 -24.13 -20.14
CA ALA A 134 7.79 -22.74 -20.52
C ALA A 134 6.29 -22.38 -20.67
N THR A 135 5.43 -23.40 -20.78
CA THR A 135 3.96 -23.21 -20.85
C THR A 135 3.27 -23.45 -19.50
N ARG A 136 3.96 -24.05 -18.56
CA ARG A 136 3.52 -24.28 -17.17
C ARG A 136 4.69 -23.97 -16.23
N PRO A 137 5.08 -22.71 -16.14
CA PRO A 137 6.17 -22.32 -15.24
C PRO A 137 5.67 -22.25 -13.80
N ILE A 138 6.60 -22.48 -12.87
CA ILE A 138 6.35 -22.30 -11.44
C ILE A 138 7.37 -21.31 -10.87
N TYR A 139 7.06 -20.71 -9.74
CA TYR A 139 8.03 -19.90 -9.00
C TYR A 139 8.00 -20.19 -7.51
N VAL A 140 9.14 -19.97 -6.89
CA VAL A 140 9.34 -20.09 -5.44
C VAL A 140 9.84 -18.76 -4.92
N ARG A 141 9.29 -18.31 -3.80
CA ARG A 141 9.77 -17.09 -3.10
C ARG A 141 10.86 -17.49 -2.12
N TYR A 142 11.92 -16.72 -2.06
CA TYR A 142 12.97 -16.91 -1.08
C TYR A 142 13.63 -15.60 -0.68
N SER A 143 14.26 -15.59 0.52
CA SER A 143 15.03 -14.44 0.97
C SER A 143 16.50 -14.62 0.54
N GLY A 144 17.04 -13.65 -0.19
CA GLY A 144 18.43 -13.68 -0.64
C GLY A 144 19.40 -13.44 0.52
N VAL A 145 20.45 -14.28 0.60
CA VAL A 145 21.56 -14.07 1.53
C VAL A 145 22.61 -13.18 0.84
N GLY A 146 23.07 -12.14 1.51
CA GLY A 146 24.16 -11.27 1.03
C GLY A 146 23.77 -10.10 0.14
N ASP A 147 22.48 -9.83 -0.01
CA ASP A 147 21.97 -8.70 -0.79
C ASP A 147 21.72 -7.45 0.05
N ASN A 148 21.58 -6.31 -0.63
CA ASN A 148 21.11 -5.08 -0.01
C ASN A 148 19.77 -5.34 0.69
N GLN A 149 19.60 -4.82 1.92
CA GLN A 149 18.41 -5.08 2.75
C GLN A 149 17.09 -4.77 2.03
N GLN A 150 17.11 -3.87 1.04
CA GLN A 150 15.93 -3.45 0.28
C GLN A 150 15.35 -4.54 -0.65
N ASN A 151 16.17 -5.50 -1.11
CA ASN A 151 15.75 -6.54 -2.06
C ASN A 151 15.67 -7.95 -1.43
N ARG A 152 15.93 -8.04 -0.12
CA ARG A 152 16.11 -9.32 0.57
C ARG A 152 14.89 -10.22 0.52
N ASP A 153 13.71 -9.64 0.67
CA ASP A 153 12.45 -10.39 0.81
C ASP A 153 11.64 -10.46 -0.49
N ARG A 154 12.23 -9.98 -1.61
CA ARG A 154 11.53 -9.83 -2.89
C ARG A 154 12.07 -10.71 -4.00
N ARG A 155 12.88 -11.72 -3.66
CA ARG A 155 13.43 -12.63 -4.64
C ARG A 155 12.50 -13.79 -4.95
N ILE A 156 12.48 -14.14 -6.22
CA ILE A 156 11.80 -15.33 -6.72
C ILE A 156 12.76 -16.15 -7.57
N GLN A 157 12.59 -17.47 -7.51
CA GLN A 157 13.23 -18.39 -8.43
C GLN A 157 12.15 -18.98 -9.33
N ILE A 158 12.29 -18.80 -10.64
CA ILE A 158 11.36 -19.30 -11.66
C ILE A 158 11.93 -20.58 -12.28
N TYR A 159 11.08 -21.54 -12.47
CA TYR A 159 11.38 -22.77 -13.19
C TYR A 159 10.45 -22.91 -14.41
N PRO A 160 10.97 -23.30 -15.57
CA PRO A 160 12.37 -23.67 -15.84
C PRO A 160 13.30 -22.44 -15.79
N VAL A 161 14.53 -22.65 -15.35
CA VAL A 161 15.57 -21.59 -15.19
C VAL A 161 15.94 -20.91 -16.52
N THR A 162 15.48 -21.45 -17.64
CA THR A 162 15.64 -20.85 -18.99
C THR A 162 14.79 -19.59 -19.18
N ILE A 163 13.83 -19.31 -18.30
CA ILE A 163 13.04 -18.08 -18.32
C ILE A 163 13.86 -16.98 -17.66
N THR A 164 14.48 -16.13 -18.47
CA THR A 164 15.36 -15.04 -18.02
C THR A 164 14.86 -13.66 -18.40
N SER A 165 13.68 -13.55 -19.02
CA SER A 165 13.09 -12.28 -19.46
C SER A 165 11.58 -12.42 -19.66
N ASN A 166 10.92 -11.29 -19.96
CA ASN A 166 9.48 -11.24 -20.27
C ASN A 166 8.57 -11.74 -19.14
N VAL A 167 9.01 -11.61 -17.90
CA VAL A 167 8.21 -11.89 -16.72
C VAL A 167 7.54 -10.59 -16.26
N GLN A 168 6.25 -10.66 -16.01
CA GLN A 168 5.43 -9.54 -15.56
C GLN A 168 4.64 -9.94 -14.32
N CYS A 169 4.34 -8.97 -13.47
CA CYS A 169 3.56 -9.18 -12.26
C CYS A 169 2.45 -8.15 -12.13
N ASN A 170 1.35 -8.59 -11.55
CA ASN A 170 0.33 -7.71 -11.00
C ASN A 170 0.53 -7.63 -9.50
N TYR A 171 0.44 -6.45 -8.94
CA TYR A 171 0.59 -6.29 -7.50
C TYR A 171 -0.10 -5.01 -7.02
N ILE A 172 -0.39 -4.98 -5.74
CA ILE A 172 -0.84 -3.77 -5.06
C ILE A 172 0.39 -3.10 -4.47
N ALA A 173 0.66 -1.87 -4.91
CA ALA A 173 1.77 -1.09 -4.42
C ALA A 173 1.47 -0.56 -3.01
N ARG A 174 2.53 -0.34 -2.23
CA ARG A 174 2.44 0.39 -0.99
C ARG A 174 2.32 1.89 -1.29
N PRO A 175 1.48 2.67 -0.57
CA PRO A 175 1.47 4.12 -0.74
C PRO A 175 2.86 4.72 -0.52
N ALA A 176 3.22 5.69 -1.34
CA ALA A 176 4.49 6.39 -1.19
C ALA A 176 4.55 7.14 0.15
N HIS A 177 5.75 7.23 0.73
CA HIS A 177 5.96 8.02 1.93
C HIS A 177 5.67 9.49 1.64
N VAL A 178 4.69 10.04 2.35
CA VAL A 178 4.34 11.45 2.26
C VAL A 178 5.33 12.31 3.03
N ARG A 179 5.62 13.47 2.50
CA ARG A 179 6.50 14.43 3.13
C ARG A 179 6.08 15.85 2.82
N TRP A 180 5.74 16.60 3.86
CA TRP A 180 5.57 18.04 3.79
C TRP A 180 6.96 18.68 3.75
N GLY A 181 7.35 19.17 2.58
CA GLY A 181 8.62 19.83 2.37
C GLY A 181 8.57 21.26 2.83
N TYR A 182 9.59 21.73 3.55
CA TYR A 182 9.65 23.08 4.08
C TYR A 182 11.06 23.66 4.03
N THR A 183 11.12 24.97 4.02
CA THR A 183 12.33 25.76 4.24
C THR A 183 12.14 26.60 5.49
N ILE A 184 13.21 26.76 6.28
CA ILE A 184 13.17 27.59 7.48
C ILE A 184 13.57 29.00 7.09
N VAL A 185 12.67 29.96 7.35
CA VAL A 185 12.90 31.38 7.14
C VAL A 185 12.47 32.11 8.43
N ASN A 186 13.38 32.85 9.05
CA ASN A 186 13.15 33.55 10.31
C ASN A 186 12.59 32.65 11.44
N ASP A 187 13.14 31.45 11.58
CA ASP A 187 12.71 30.41 12.54
C ASP A 187 11.29 29.85 12.29
N GLU A 188 10.65 30.19 11.19
CA GLU A 188 9.37 29.63 10.76
C GLU A 188 9.55 28.62 9.61
N ALA A 189 8.82 27.52 9.67
CA ALA A 189 8.78 26.52 8.60
C ALA A 189 7.76 26.94 7.54
N LEU A 190 8.25 27.29 6.36
CA LEU A 190 7.44 27.66 5.20
C LEU A 190 7.34 26.51 4.21
N TYR A 191 6.15 26.24 3.73
CA TYR A 191 5.90 25.19 2.73
C TYR A 191 6.69 25.43 1.45
N ASN A 192 7.36 24.40 0.98
CA ASN A 192 8.09 24.42 -0.29
C ASN A 192 7.53 23.35 -1.23
N SER A 193 6.62 23.74 -2.12
CA SER A 193 6.01 22.86 -3.12
C SER A 193 6.99 22.39 -4.19
N SER A 194 8.07 23.12 -4.41
CA SER A 194 9.07 22.82 -5.44
C SER A 194 10.21 21.93 -4.93
N ALA A 195 10.22 21.61 -3.63
CA ALA A 195 11.23 20.72 -3.09
C ALA A 195 11.06 19.31 -3.69
N THR A 196 12.15 18.74 -4.17
CA THR A 196 12.18 17.39 -4.77
C THR A 196 11.71 16.29 -3.83
N TYR A 197 11.69 16.57 -2.53
CA TYR A 197 11.26 15.66 -1.47
C TYR A 197 9.83 15.91 -0.97
N THR A 198 9.10 16.90 -1.52
CA THR A 198 7.68 17.10 -1.19
C THR A 198 6.85 16.04 -1.88
N THR A 199 6.13 15.23 -1.11
CA THR A 199 5.29 14.13 -1.62
C THR A 199 3.89 14.26 -1.05
N HIS A 200 2.90 14.25 -1.92
CA HIS A 200 1.48 14.31 -1.56
C HIS A 200 0.93 12.93 -1.21
N PHE A 201 -0.23 12.89 -0.56
CA PHE A 201 -0.94 11.64 -0.29
C PHE A 201 -1.45 11.03 -1.60
N GLU A 202 -1.28 9.72 -1.74
CA GLU A 202 -1.79 8.98 -2.90
C GLU A 202 -3.26 8.54 -2.73
N LEU A 203 -3.85 8.76 -1.57
CA LEU A 203 -5.25 8.43 -1.30
C LEU A 203 -6.23 9.22 -2.16
N HIS A 204 -7.44 8.69 -2.34
CA HIS A 204 -8.52 9.37 -3.04
C HIS A 204 -8.87 10.69 -2.34
N GLN A 205 -9.36 11.68 -3.09
CA GLN A 205 -9.64 13.02 -2.55
C GLN A 205 -10.74 13.02 -1.48
N SER A 206 -11.64 12.06 -1.49
CA SER A 206 -12.68 11.89 -0.46
C SER A 206 -12.11 11.64 0.94
N GLU A 207 -10.90 11.10 1.03
CA GLU A 207 -10.26 10.72 2.29
C GLU A 207 -9.59 11.89 3.02
N GLU A 208 -9.63 13.10 2.46
CA GLU A 208 -8.98 14.27 3.07
C GLU A 208 -9.47 14.54 4.50
N THR A 209 -10.77 14.40 4.75
CA THR A 209 -11.35 14.64 6.08
C THR A 209 -10.93 13.54 7.06
N GLU A 210 -10.94 12.29 6.62
CA GLU A 210 -10.52 11.16 7.44
C GLU A 210 -9.04 11.23 7.81
N LEU A 211 -8.18 11.61 6.85
CA LEU A 211 -6.78 11.88 7.13
C LEU A 211 -6.58 12.90 8.25
N VAL A 212 -7.30 14.04 8.18
CA VAL A 212 -7.21 15.07 9.21
C VAL A 212 -7.65 14.54 10.58
N ILE A 213 -8.76 13.81 10.66
CA ILE A 213 -9.26 13.21 11.89
C ILE A 213 -8.27 12.20 12.45
N LYS A 214 -7.73 11.33 11.61
CA LYS A 214 -6.77 10.29 11.98
C LYS A 214 -5.47 10.91 12.52
N ILE A 215 -4.94 11.91 11.82
CA ILE A 215 -3.73 12.63 12.26
C ILE A 215 -3.96 13.31 13.60
N LEU A 216 -5.11 13.97 13.80
CA LEU A 216 -5.45 14.61 15.08
C LEU A 216 -5.61 13.59 16.21
N SER A 217 -6.20 12.43 15.92
CA SER A 217 -6.31 11.34 16.90
C SER A 217 -4.93 10.86 17.36
N LEU A 218 -4.01 10.65 16.42
CA LEU A 218 -2.63 10.26 16.72
C LEU A 218 -1.87 11.38 17.46
N ALA A 219 -2.05 12.63 17.05
CA ALA A 219 -1.48 13.79 17.72
C ALA A 219 -2.02 13.99 19.14
N GLY A 220 -3.29 13.70 19.36
CA GLY A 220 -3.94 13.74 20.68
C GLY A 220 -3.30 12.80 21.69
N VAL A 221 -2.85 11.63 21.26
CA VAL A 221 -2.06 10.70 22.09
C VAL A 221 -0.71 11.31 22.44
N THR A 222 -0.02 11.92 21.47
CA THR A 222 1.29 12.54 21.66
C THR A 222 1.22 13.74 22.59
N ILE A 223 0.19 14.57 22.44
CA ILE A 223 -0.04 15.77 23.28
C ILE A 223 -0.60 15.39 24.68
N LYS A 224 -0.91 14.11 24.89
CA LYS A 224 -1.54 13.59 26.12
C LYS A 224 -2.85 14.28 26.47
N ASP A 225 -3.60 14.68 25.47
CA ASP A 225 -4.90 15.33 25.66
C ASP A 225 -6.04 14.36 25.38
N PRO A 226 -6.71 13.87 26.45
CA PRO A 226 -7.76 12.86 26.31
C PRO A 226 -9.00 13.41 25.55
N THR A 227 -9.22 14.72 25.54
CA THR A 227 -10.42 15.29 24.89
C THR A 227 -10.28 15.35 23.38
N VAL A 228 -9.11 15.73 22.84
CA VAL A 228 -8.88 15.74 21.38
C VAL A 228 -8.92 14.32 20.85
N MET A 229 -8.32 13.36 21.57
CA MET A 229 -8.36 11.94 21.23
C MET A 229 -9.80 11.40 21.24
N GLN A 230 -10.61 11.80 22.24
CA GLN A 230 -11.99 11.33 22.38
C GLN A 230 -12.90 11.88 21.28
N VAL A 231 -12.73 13.14 20.89
CA VAL A 231 -13.47 13.74 19.75
C VAL A 231 -13.10 13.04 18.45
N ALA A 232 -11.81 12.89 18.16
CA ALA A 232 -11.36 12.22 16.95
C ALA A 232 -11.84 10.76 16.86
N MET A 233 -11.74 9.98 17.95
CA MET A 233 -12.25 8.61 18.01
C MET A 233 -13.78 8.52 17.87
N SER A 234 -14.53 9.49 18.39
CA SER A 234 -15.99 9.51 18.25
C SER A 234 -16.44 9.81 16.82
N GLU A 235 -15.70 10.63 16.09
CA GLU A 235 -15.97 10.91 14.67
C GLU A 235 -15.62 9.69 13.78
N ASP A 236 -14.50 9.03 14.04
CA ASP A 236 -14.13 7.78 13.37
C ASP A 236 -15.18 6.68 13.59
N ALA A 237 -15.63 6.51 14.84
CA ALA A 237 -16.66 5.52 15.18
C ALA A 237 -18.01 5.81 14.50
N LYS A 238 -18.41 7.09 14.43
CA LYS A 238 -19.65 7.49 13.74
C LYS A 238 -19.56 7.21 12.24
N LYS A 239 -18.43 7.52 11.60
CA LYS A 239 -18.22 7.26 10.19
C LYS A 239 -18.28 5.78 9.87
N GLN A 240 -17.61 4.94 10.67
CA GLN A 240 -17.69 3.48 10.54
C GLN A 240 -19.10 2.91 10.74
N GLN A 241 -19.91 3.55 11.58
CA GLN A 241 -21.31 3.15 11.75
C GLN A 241 -22.18 3.58 10.57
N GLN A 242 -21.93 4.74 9.99
CA GLN A 242 -22.66 5.21 8.80
C GLN A 242 -22.34 4.40 7.54
N GLU A 243 -21.09 3.94 7.40
CA GLU A 243 -20.67 3.08 6.29
C GLU A 243 -21.19 1.62 6.43
N LYS A 244 -21.66 1.23 7.61
CA LYS A 244 -22.23 -0.11 7.88
C LYS A 244 -23.76 -0.17 7.87
N GLN A 245 -24.45 0.95 7.70
CA GLN A 245 -25.90 1.03 7.52
C GLN A 245 -26.29 1.13 6.05
#